data_a2529a5eba35d9768977432ad0455cb6
#
_entry.id   a2529a5eba35d9768977432ad0455cb6
#
_cell.length_a   1.000
_cell.length_b   1.000
_cell.length_c   1.000
_cell.angle_alpha   90.00
_cell.angle_beta   90.00
_cell.angle_gamma   90.00
#
_symmetry.space_group_name_H-M   'P 1'
#
loop_
_entity.id
_entity.type
_entity.pdbx_description
1 polymer ?
#
loop_
_entity_poly.entity_id
_entity_poly.type
_entity_poly.pdbx_seq_one_letter_code
_entity_poly.pdbx_strand_id
1 'polypeptide(L)'
;EGKTRAELEAGFRAELMRIASEGVTAEELARARAQLVASQIYKRDSMFAQAMEIGQLETAGIPYTAEARILEKLQAVTAEQVREVVKKYFRDDRLTVAELDPQPLPKTPRKSTIPTRH
;
A
#
# COMPACT_ATOMS: atom_id res chain seq x y z
N GLU A 1 9.47 -9.52 -15.29
CA GLU A 1 10.04 -8.93 -16.52
C GLU A 1 9.37 -9.58 -17.73
N GLY A 2 8.94 -8.81 -18.76
CA GLY A 2 8.31 -9.34 -19.97
C GLY A 2 6.79 -9.52 -19.95
N LYS A 3 6.09 -9.08 -18.91
CA LYS A 3 4.63 -9.08 -18.86
C LYS A 3 4.07 -7.78 -19.42
N THR A 4 3.00 -7.88 -20.21
CA THR A 4 2.27 -6.71 -20.71
C THR A 4 1.36 -6.14 -19.63
N ARG A 5 0.96 -4.86 -19.80
CA ARG A 5 -0.04 -4.22 -18.92
C ARG A 5 -1.32 -5.05 -18.82
N ALA A 6 -1.83 -5.52 -19.94
CA ALA A 6 -3.07 -6.29 -19.97
C ALA A 6 -2.97 -7.60 -19.18
N GLU A 7 -1.83 -8.29 -19.23
CA GLU A 7 -1.59 -9.50 -18.44
C GLU A 7 -1.51 -9.20 -16.93
N LEU A 8 -0.89 -8.07 -16.55
CA LEU A 8 -0.81 -7.65 -15.16
C LEU A 8 -2.20 -7.27 -14.62
N GLU A 9 -2.95 -6.50 -15.39
CA GLU A 9 -4.32 -6.13 -15.03
C GLU A 9 -5.24 -7.36 -14.90
N ALA A 10 -5.17 -8.27 -15.87
CA ALA A 10 -5.95 -9.50 -15.81
C ALA A 10 -5.59 -10.37 -14.60
N GLY A 11 -4.30 -10.50 -14.29
CA GLY A 11 -3.85 -11.24 -13.11
C GLY A 11 -4.33 -10.60 -11.79
N PHE A 12 -4.26 -9.28 -11.69
CA PHE A 12 -4.74 -8.55 -10.53
C PHE A 12 -6.26 -8.70 -10.35
N ARG A 13 -7.03 -8.58 -11.43
CA ARG A 13 -8.48 -8.79 -11.42
C ARG A 13 -8.86 -10.21 -11.02
N ALA A 14 -8.16 -11.21 -11.57
CA ALA A 14 -8.40 -12.61 -11.23
C ALA A 14 -8.20 -12.87 -9.73
N GLU A 15 -7.16 -12.28 -9.13
CA GLU A 15 -6.90 -12.42 -7.70
C GLU A 15 -7.97 -11.72 -6.84
N LEU A 16 -8.42 -10.53 -7.23
CA LEU A 16 -9.52 -9.84 -6.55
C LEU A 16 -10.82 -10.64 -6.63
N MET A 17 -11.12 -11.23 -7.79
CA MET A 17 -12.29 -12.09 -7.97
C MET A 17 -12.20 -13.36 -7.13
N ARG A 18 -11.01 -13.99 -7.02
CA ARG A 18 -10.77 -15.12 -6.12
C ARG A 18 -11.09 -14.74 -4.68
N ILE A 19 -10.53 -13.63 -4.18
CA ILE A 19 -10.78 -13.16 -2.81
C ILE A 19 -12.28 -12.86 -2.60
N ALA A 20 -12.94 -12.24 -3.58
CA ALA A 20 -14.37 -11.93 -3.48
C ALA A 20 -15.25 -13.17 -3.42
N SER A 21 -14.90 -14.26 -4.15
CA SER A 21 -15.67 -15.50 -4.20
C SER A 21 -15.31 -16.46 -3.08
N GLU A 22 -14.02 -16.72 -2.87
CA GLU A 22 -13.51 -17.76 -1.97
C GLU A 22 -13.05 -17.20 -0.62
N GLY A 23 -12.70 -15.91 -0.57
CA GLY A 23 -12.08 -15.28 0.58
C GLY A 23 -10.57 -15.48 0.61
N VAL A 24 -9.96 -15.19 1.76
CA VAL A 24 -8.56 -15.47 2.05
C VAL A 24 -8.45 -16.64 3.01
N THR A 25 -7.41 -17.45 2.85
CA THR A 25 -7.15 -18.56 3.76
C THR A 25 -6.66 -18.06 5.13
N ALA A 26 -6.79 -18.91 6.15
CA ALA A 26 -6.26 -18.59 7.48
C ALA A 26 -4.74 -18.35 7.46
N GLU A 27 -4.00 -19.08 6.61
CA GLU A 27 -2.56 -18.93 6.45
C GLU A 27 -2.19 -17.62 5.77
N GLU A 28 -2.88 -17.24 4.69
CA GLU A 28 -2.68 -15.94 4.02
C GLU A 28 -2.92 -14.78 4.99
N LEU A 29 -3.99 -14.85 5.76
CA LEU A 29 -4.33 -13.82 6.74
C LEU A 29 -3.30 -13.77 7.88
N ALA A 30 -2.85 -14.91 8.39
CA ALA A 30 -1.83 -14.98 9.43
C ALA A 30 -0.49 -14.40 8.95
N ARG A 31 -0.08 -14.72 7.71
CA ARG A 31 1.13 -14.16 7.10
C ARG A 31 1.04 -12.65 6.92
N ALA A 32 -0.09 -12.14 6.42
CA ALA A 32 -0.31 -10.70 6.26
C ALA A 32 -0.26 -9.96 7.60
N ARG A 33 -0.86 -10.52 8.66
CA ARG A 33 -0.79 -9.97 10.02
C ARG A 33 0.63 -9.96 10.56
N ALA A 34 1.38 -11.05 10.40
CA ALA A 34 2.77 -11.14 10.86
C ALA A 34 3.65 -10.08 10.17
N GLN A 35 3.49 -9.88 8.85
CA GLN A 35 4.21 -8.85 8.11
C GLN A 35 3.84 -7.44 8.59
N LEU A 36 2.56 -7.19 8.86
CA LEU A 36 2.10 -5.90 9.37
C LEU A 36 2.70 -5.58 10.75
N VAL A 37 2.63 -6.54 11.68
CA VAL A 37 3.20 -6.38 13.03
C VAL A 37 4.71 -6.15 12.95
N ALA A 38 5.42 -6.95 12.13
CA ALA A 38 6.86 -6.78 11.93
C ALA A 38 7.20 -5.39 11.38
N SER A 39 6.43 -4.89 10.41
CA SER A 39 6.65 -3.56 9.85
C SER A 39 6.49 -2.44 10.89
N GLN A 40 5.53 -2.57 11.80
CA GLN A 40 5.33 -1.61 12.89
C GLN A 40 6.46 -1.66 13.92
N ILE A 41 6.99 -2.84 14.22
CA ILE A 41 8.13 -2.98 15.11
C ILE A 41 9.38 -2.32 14.50
N TYR A 42 9.68 -2.62 13.22
CA TYR A 42 10.85 -2.05 12.53
C TYR A 42 10.77 -0.52 12.36
N LYS A 43 9.58 0.05 12.22
CA LYS A 43 9.43 1.52 12.20
C LYS A 43 9.94 2.19 13.47
N ARG A 44 9.84 1.52 14.62
CA ARG A 44 10.26 2.06 15.91
C ARG A 44 11.78 2.21 16.03
N ASP A 45 12.56 1.58 15.18
CA ASP A 45 14.02 1.72 15.16
C ASP A 45 14.48 3.07 14.57
N SER A 46 13.57 3.80 13.88
CA SER A 46 13.85 5.08 13.25
C SER A 46 13.13 6.21 13.96
N MET A 47 13.87 7.12 14.60
CA MET A 47 13.31 8.34 15.22
C MET A 47 12.56 9.21 14.19
N PHE A 48 13.07 9.27 12.95
CA PHE A 48 12.41 10.02 11.87
C PHE A 48 11.06 9.38 11.51
N ALA A 49 11.00 8.05 11.37
CA ALA A 49 9.75 7.35 11.07
C ALA A 49 8.72 7.53 12.19
N GLN A 50 9.13 7.47 13.46
CA GLN A 50 8.25 7.74 14.60
C GLN A 50 7.72 9.17 14.58
N ALA A 51 8.58 10.16 14.39
CA ALA A 51 8.18 11.57 14.33
C ALA A 51 7.19 11.83 13.18
N MET A 52 7.43 11.25 12.01
CA MET A 52 6.52 11.34 10.86
C MET A 52 5.17 10.70 11.15
N GLU A 53 5.13 9.53 11.77
CA GLU A 53 3.89 8.84 12.11
C GLU A 53 3.04 9.63 13.13
N ILE A 54 3.67 10.13 14.19
CA ILE A 54 3.02 11.02 15.17
C ILE A 54 2.46 12.26 14.48
N GLY A 55 3.28 12.94 13.65
CA GLY A 55 2.85 14.12 12.92
C GLY A 55 1.69 13.87 11.97
N GLN A 56 1.70 12.75 11.26
CA GLN A 56 0.61 12.36 10.34
C GLN A 56 -0.68 12.07 11.10
N LEU A 57 -0.62 11.34 12.20
CA LEU A 57 -1.80 11.04 13.01
C LEU A 57 -2.42 12.31 13.60
N GLU A 58 -1.61 13.15 14.23
CA GLU A 58 -2.07 14.41 14.84
C GLU A 58 -2.64 15.38 13.78
N THR A 59 -2.01 15.47 12.60
CA THR A 59 -2.51 16.29 11.49
C THR A 59 -3.85 15.78 10.96
N ALA A 60 -4.07 14.47 10.99
CA ALA A 60 -5.34 13.85 10.62
C ALA A 60 -6.41 13.94 11.73
N GLY A 61 -6.10 14.57 12.88
CA GLY A 61 -6.99 14.65 14.04
C GLY A 61 -7.11 13.34 14.82
N ILE A 62 -6.16 12.42 14.65
CA ILE A 62 -6.10 11.15 15.37
C ILE A 62 -4.98 11.25 16.41
N PRO A 63 -5.28 11.14 17.71
CA PRO A 63 -4.26 11.16 18.74
C PRO A 63 -3.21 10.06 18.50
N TYR A 64 -1.93 10.37 18.61
CA TYR A 64 -0.85 9.39 18.43
C TYR A 64 -1.00 8.15 19.33
N THR A 65 -1.62 8.31 20.50
CA THR A 65 -1.94 7.20 21.41
C THR A 65 -2.89 6.17 20.80
N ALA A 66 -3.57 6.49 19.69
CA ALA A 66 -4.43 5.57 18.98
C ALA A 66 -3.66 4.46 18.24
N GLU A 67 -2.33 4.57 18.06
CA GLU A 67 -1.50 3.59 17.35
C GLU A 67 -1.70 2.17 17.90
N ALA A 68 -1.63 2.00 19.22
CA ALA A 68 -1.83 0.69 19.84
C ALA A 68 -3.21 0.09 19.53
N ARG A 69 -4.25 0.92 19.56
CA ARG A 69 -5.63 0.51 19.21
C ARG A 69 -5.77 0.15 17.74
N ILE A 70 -5.08 0.88 16.87
CA ILE A 70 -5.07 0.59 15.42
C ILE A 70 -4.45 -0.80 15.18
N LEU A 71 -3.32 -1.07 15.81
CA LEU A 71 -2.64 -2.37 15.69
C LEU A 71 -3.51 -3.52 16.22
N GLU A 72 -4.15 -3.34 17.37
CA GLU A 72 -5.09 -4.31 17.94
C GLU A 72 -6.25 -4.61 16.97
N LYS A 73 -6.86 -3.57 16.40
CA LYS A 73 -7.93 -3.71 15.40
C LYS A 73 -7.46 -4.44 14.15
N LEU A 74 -6.25 -4.14 13.68
CA LEU A 74 -5.68 -4.81 12.51
C LEU A 74 -5.43 -6.31 12.77
N GLN A 75 -5.02 -6.67 13.98
CA GLN A 75 -4.87 -8.06 14.39
C GLN A 75 -6.22 -8.80 14.48
N ALA A 76 -7.30 -8.08 14.78
CA ALA A 76 -8.65 -8.64 14.90
C ALA A 76 -9.40 -8.78 13.56
N VAL A 77 -8.84 -8.27 12.44
CA VAL A 77 -9.47 -8.35 11.10
C VAL A 77 -9.70 -9.82 10.74
N THR A 78 -10.90 -10.17 10.27
CA THR A 78 -11.28 -11.52 9.88
C THR A 78 -11.21 -11.71 8.36
N ALA A 79 -11.12 -12.97 7.91
CA ALA A 79 -11.16 -13.31 6.48
C ALA A 79 -12.46 -12.84 5.82
N GLU A 80 -13.59 -12.92 6.53
CA GLU A 80 -14.87 -12.45 6.01
C GLU A 80 -14.89 -10.92 5.82
N GLN A 81 -14.33 -10.17 6.75
CA GLN A 81 -14.19 -8.71 6.61
C GLN A 81 -13.34 -8.34 5.39
N VAL A 82 -12.25 -9.06 5.13
CA VAL A 82 -11.43 -8.85 3.93
C VAL A 82 -12.26 -9.10 2.67
N ARG A 83 -13.00 -10.21 2.62
CA ARG A 83 -13.87 -10.55 1.51
C ARG A 83 -14.93 -9.49 1.23
N GLU A 84 -15.61 -9.01 2.27
CA GLU A 84 -16.64 -7.97 2.15
C GLU A 84 -16.06 -6.63 1.66
N VAL A 85 -14.86 -6.26 2.11
CA VAL A 85 -14.15 -5.06 1.64
C VAL A 85 -13.84 -5.17 0.14
N VAL A 86 -13.35 -6.34 -0.31
CA VAL A 86 -13.06 -6.56 -1.73
C VAL A 86 -14.34 -6.42 -2.57
N LYS A 87 -15.43 -7.08 -2.20
CA LYS A 87 -16.72 -6.97 -2.89
C LYS A 87 -17.25 -5.55 -2.96
N LYS A 88 -17.06 -4.78 -1.89
CA LYS A 88 -17.61 -3.43 -1.77
C LYS A 88 -16.81 -2.39 -2.55
N TYR A 89 -15.49 -2.47 -2.53
CA TYR A 89 -14.64 -1.38 -3.00
C TYR A 89 -13.91 -1.67 -4.30
N PHE A 90 -13.58 -2.94 -4.61
CA PHE A 90 -12.83 -3.31 -5.81
C PHE A 90 -13.78 -3.69 -6.95
N ARG A 91 -14.50 -2.69 -7.44
CA ARG A 91 -15.47 -2.82 -8.53
C ARG A 91 -14.99 -2.05 -9.74
N ASP A 92 -15.41 -2.47 -10.93
CA ASP A 92 -15.01 -1.84 -12.20
C ASP A 92 -15.42 -0.35 -12.29
N ASP A 93 -16.57 -0.01 -11.71
CA ASP A 93 -17.07 1.37 -11.66
C ASP A 93 -16.22 2.32 -10.78
N ARG A 94 -15.25 1.77 -10.05
CA ARG A 94 -14.32 2.51 -9.16
C ARG A 94 -12.86 2.30 -9.51
N LEU A 95 -12.58 1.66 -10.63
CA LEU A 95 -11.22 1.39 -11.07
C LEU A 95 -10.65 2.59 -11.84
N THR A 96 -9.49 3.06 -11.42
CA THR A 96 -8.66 3.98 -12.19
C THR A 96 -7.36 3.29 -12.53
N VAL A 97 -7.03 3.23 -13.82
CA VAL A 97 -5.77 2.65 -14.31
C VAL A 97 -4.88 3.79 -14.80
N ALA A 98 -3.67 3.88 -14.25
CA ALA A 98 -2.64 4.80 -14.73
C ALA A 98 -1.48 3.99 -15.29
N GLU A 99 -1.03 4.32 -16.49
CA GLU A 99 0.08 3.67 -17.18
C GLU A 99 1.22 4.66 -17.38
N LEU A 100 2.43 4.24 -17.02
CA LEU A 100 3.63 4.97 -17.35
C LEU A 100 4.15 4.45 -18.69
N ASP A 101 4.14 5.31 -19.72
CA ASP A 101 4.78 5.04 -21.01
C ASP A 101 6.15 5.75 -21.04
N PRO A 102 7.26 5.02 -20.81
CA PRO A 102 8.57 5.64 -20.76
C PRO A 102 9.00 6.16 -22.12
N GLN A 103 9.14 7.47 -22.25
CA GLN A 103 9.63 8.12 -23.45
C GLN A 103 11.15 8.17 -23.48
N PRO A 104 11.78 8.08 -24.67
CA PRO A 104 13.22 8.27 -24.78
C PRO A 104 13.64 9.62 -24.21
N LEU A 105 14.65 9.63 -23.37
CA LEU A 105 15.23 10.89 -22.89
C LEU A 105 15.78 11.71 -24.06
N PRO A 106 15.51 13.03 -24.11
CA PRO A 106 16.12 13.89 -25.10
C PRO A 106 17.64 13.83 -24.96
N LYS A 107 18.34 13.62 -26.08
CA LYS A 107 19.81 13.51 -26.14
C LYS A 107 20.55 14.80 -25.72
N THR A 108 19.84 15.87 -25.42
CA THR A 108 20.43 17.13 -24.98
C THR A 108 20.79 17.02 -23.49
N PRO A 109 22.07 17.21 -23.11
CA PRO A 109 22.45 17.21 -21.72
C PRO A 109 21.73 18.35 -21.00
N ARG A 110 20.99 18.05 -19.91
CA ARG A 110 20.44 19.07 -19.04
C ARG A 110 21.61 19.89 -18.51
N LYS A 111 21.73 21.16 -18.93
CA LYS A 111 22.63 22.10 -18.25
C LYS A 111 22.19 22.17 -16.78
N SER A 112 23.06 21.72 -15.90
CA SER A 112 22.85 21.89 -14.46
C SER A 112 22.74 23.39 -14.16
N THR A 113 21.56 23.82 -13.76
CA THR A 113 21.30 25.20 -13.29
C THR A 113 21.58 25.36 -11.79
N ILE A 114 22.41 24.49 -11.22
CA ILE A 114 22.84 24.69 -9.83
C ILE A 114 23.83 25.81 -9.82
N PRO A 115 23.53 27.00 -9.26
CA PRO A 115 24.50 28.05 -9.14
C PRO A 115 25.57 27.60 -8.14
N THR A 116 26.81 27.50 -8.61
CA THR A 116 28.00 27.38 -7.73
C THR A 116 28.07 28.63 -6.87
N ARG A 117 27.67 28.53 -5.61
CA ARG A 117 27.99 29.56 -4.61
C ARG A 117 29.48 29.47 -4.35
N HIS A 118 30.17 30.56 -4.72
CA HIS A 118 31.51 30.87 -4.23
C HIS A 118 31.44 31.40 -2.80
#